data_946f97d789d315e5520001ede87d475a
#
_entry.id   946f97d789d315e5520001ede87d475a
#
_cell.length_a   1.000
_cell.length_b   1.000
_cell.length_c   1.000
_cell.angle_alpha   90.00
_cell.angle_beta   90.00
_cell.angle_gamma   90.00
#
_symmetry.space_group_name_H-M   'P 1'
#
loop_
_entity.id
_entity.type
_entity.pdbx_description
1 polymer ?
#
loop_
_entity_poly.entity_id
_entity_poly.type
_entity_poly.pdbx_seq_one_letter_code
_entity_poly.pdbx_strand_id
1 'polypeptide(L)'
;PILEILKEMRSNGITTARLLIDSGQILTKNVDVPILKKKELLQITRDELSDIEGSYEDLVYDYCVLRPKYEDGRKGGEILCCAIERKLLVSYIELFENAEITLKGIDISVNALQKLTNELVDMADKTYVISVIDGNNVSSYLFENNHYTFSNRTRLFSDRGTYEFIMEMNSNISQLIQFSKSKRSQYTIETAYFCGLDDEEEQKVFKNIRENLDIEAKEFPNSKIIYITDKSREKAFQLHDYVFTVGCLIRK
;
A
#
# COMPACT_ATOMS: atom_id res chain seq x y z
N PRO A 1 -23.29 4.56 -9.99
CA PRO A 1 -22.63 3.30 -10.35
C PRO A 1 -22.16 2.53 -9.09
N ILE A 2 -21.34 3.14 -8.19
CA ILE A 2 -20.79 2.41 -7.00
C ILE A 2 -21.89 1.92 -6.07
N LEU A 3 -22.90 2.75 -5.77
CA LEU A 3 -24.03 2.37 -4.92
C LEU A 3 -24.81 1.18 -5.50
N GLU A 4 -24.95 1.10 -6.81
CA GLU A 4 -25.62 -0.03 -7.49
C GLU A 4 -24.85 -1.32 -7.30
N ILE A 5 -23.53 -1.28 -7.46
CA ILE A 5 -22.64 -2.42 -7.20
C ILE A 5 -22.75 -2.88 -5.74
N LEU A 6 -22.72 -1.95 -4.79
CA LEU A 6 -22.88 -2.28 -3.38
C LEU A 6 -24.26 -2.90 -3.07
N LYS A 7 -25.33 -2.41 -3.67
CA LYS A 7 -26.67 -3.00 -3.54
C LYS A 7 -26.74 -4.39 -4.15
N GLU A 8 -26.07 -4.63 -5.27
CA GLU A 8 -25.95 -5.97 -5.86
C GLU A 8 -25.18 -6.91 -4.90
N MET A 9 -24.05 -6.46 -4.35
CA MET A 9 -23.31 -7.21 -3.34
C MET A 9 -24.20 -7.54 -2.13
N ARG A 10 -25.01 -6.58 -1.67
CA ARG A 10 -25.97 -6.79 -0.58
C ARG A 10 -27.02 -7.84 -0.92
N SER A 11 -27.57 -7.81 -2.14
CA SER A 11 -28.54 -8.82 -2.62
C SER A 11 -27.94 -10.22 -2.72
N ASN A 12 -26.62 -10.32 -2.94
CA ASN A 12 -25.85 -11.56 -2.94
C ASN A 12 -25.43 -12.01 -1.54
N GLY A 13 -25.98 -11.39 -0.48
CA GLY A 13 -25.78 -11.80 0.91
C GLY A 13 -24.61 -11.13 1.63
N ILE A 14 -23.91 -10.18 1.01
CA ILE A 14 -22.84 -9.44 1.68
C ILE A 14 -23.45 -8.41 2.63
N THR A 15 -23.27 -8.59 3.94
CA THR A 15 -23.81 -7.71 4.99
C THR A 15 -22.75 -6.85 5.66
N THR A 16 -21.47 -7.18 5.50
CA THR A 16 -20.36 -6.48 6.12
C THR A 16 -19.21 -6.32 5.12
N ALA A 17 -18.50 -5.20 5.21
CA ALA A 17 -17.33 -4.92 4.39
C ALA A 17 -16.21 -4.23 5.18
N ARG A 18 -15.01 -4.21 4.60
CA ARG A 18 -13.93 -3.28 4.93
C ARG A 18 -13.66 -2.43 3.71
N LEU A 19 -13.43 -1.15 3.92
CA LEU A 19 -13.04 -0.22 2.88
C LEU A 19 -11.53 -0.02 2.92
N LEU A 20 -10.89 -0.13 1.76
CA LEU A 20 -9.53 0.33 1.59
C LEU A 20 -9.55 1.59 0.73
N ILE A 21 -8.84 2.62 1.18
CA ILE A 21 -8.68 3.87 0.44
C ILE A 21 -7.24 3.95 -0.06
N ASP A 22 -7.08 3.99 -1.37
CA ASP A 22 -5.82 4.29 -2.06
C ASP A 22 -5.96 5.62 -2.81
N SER A 23 -5.61 6.71 -2.14
CA SER A 23 -5.82 8.06 -2.66
C SER A 23 -4.69 9.01 -2.25
N GLY A 24 -4.28 9.88 -3.19
CA GLY A 24 -3.37 10.98 -2.89
C GLY A 24 -3.97 12.08 -1.99
N GLN A 25 -5.25 11.98 -1.62
CA GLN A 25 -5.90 12.89 -0.66
C GLN A 25 -5.66 12.47 0.81
N ILE A 26 -5.02 11.33 1.04
CA ILE A 26 -4.61 10.91 2.38
C ILE A 26 -3.24 11.52 2.66
N LEU A 27 -3.17 12.35 3.70
CA LEU A 27 -1.90 12.84 4.21
C LEU A 27 -1.22 11.74 5.01
N THR A 28 0.04 11.48 4.71
CA THR A 28 0.84 10.49 5.43
C THR A 28 2.22 11.04 5.76
N LYS A 29 2.76 10.68 6.94
CA LYS A 29 4.11 11.03 7.38
C LYS A 29 4.67 9.96 8.30
N ASN A 30 5.86 9.47 7.98
CA ASN A 30 6.60 8.60 8.90
C ASN A 30 7.22 9.43 10.01
N VAL A 31 7.05 9.00 11.25
CA VAL A 31 7.53 9.72 12.44
C VAL A 31 8.18 8.76 13.43
N ASP A 32 9.40 9.10 13.82
CA ASP A 32 10.09 8.44 14.94
C ASP A 32 9.46 8.86 16.25
N VAL A 33 9.08 7.91 17.08
CA VAL A 33 8.41 8.17 18.35
C VAL A 33 9.09 7.46 19.52
N PRO A 34 9.14 8.07 20.71
CA PRO A 34 9.52 7.37 21.92
C PRO A 34 8.45 6.34 22.31
N ILE A 35 8.70 5.56 23.35
CA ILE A 35 7.70 4.63 23.91
C ILE A 35 6.59 5.44 24.56
N LEU A 36 5.41 5.49 23.95
CA LEU A 36 4.26 6.30 24.36
C LEU A 36 2.98 5.48 24.39
N LYS A 37 1.97 6.03 25.09
CA LYS A 37 0.61 5.48 25.09
C LYS A 37 -0.14 5.89 23.83
N LYS A 38 -1.17 5.12 23.48
CA LYS A 38 -2.01 5.34 22.30
C LYS A 38 -2.51 6.79 22.13
N LYS A 39 -2.93 7.43 23.23
CA LYS A 39 -3.41 8.82 23.20
C LYS A 39 -2.31 9.83 22.86
N GLU A 40 -1.10 9.57 23.34
CA GLU A 40 0.05 10.44 23.09
C GLU A 40 0.54 10.30 21.64
N LEU A 41 0.53 9.08 21.09
CA LEU A 41 0.82 8.84 19.67
C LEU A 41 -0.18 9.53 18.75
N LEU A 42 -1.48 9.50 19.11
CA LEU A 42 -2.51 10.21 18.33
C LEU A 42 -2.33 11.74 18.41
N GLN A 43 -1.85 12.28 19.57
CA GLN A 43 -1.53 13.69 19.67
C GLN A 43 -0.35 14.07 18.78
N ILE A 44 0.74 13.28 18.81
CA ILE A 44 1.89 13.47 17.90
C ILE A 44 1.42 13.45 16.43
N THR A 45 0.56 12.50 16.07
CA THR A 45 0.01 12.42 14.71
C THR A 45 -0.68 13.73 14.29
N ARG A 46 -1.45 14.33 15.18
CA ARG A 46 -2.11 15.63 14.92
C ARG A 46 -1.09 16.75 14.77
N ASP A 47 -0.13 16.82 15.68
CA ASP A 47 0.89 17.88 15.69
C ASP A 47 1.76 17.78 14.40
N GLU A 48 2.15 16.59 14.01
CA GLU A 48 3.00 16.34 12.83
C GLU A 48 2.30 16.58 11.48
N LEU A 49 0.98 16.48 11.43
CA LEU A 49 0.20 16.68 10.22
C LEU A 49 -0.52 18.02 10.17
N SER A 50 -0.60 18.76 11.31
CA SER A 50 -1.24 20.08 11.36
C SER A 50 -0.47 21.14 10.58
N ASP A 51 0.84 21.00 10.45
CA ASP A 51 1.73 21.97 9.78
C ASP A 51 1.83 21.71 8.26
N ILE A 52 1.17 20.68 7.74
CA ILE A 52 1.13 20.44 6.30
C ILE A 52 0.22 21.53 5.69
N GLU A 53 0.85 22.52 5.04
CA GLU A 53 0.16 23.60 4.34
C GLU A 53 -0.83 23.07 3.31
N GLY A 54 -2.10 23.35 3.51
CA GLY A 54 -3.19 23.03 2.60
C GLY A 54 -4.53 23.40 3.22
N SER A 55 -5.50 23.73 2.38
CA SER A 55 -6.86 24.12 2.80
C SER A 55 -7.68 22.91 3.26
N TYR A 56 -7.11 22.04 4.08
CA TYR A 56 -7.84 20.90 4.63
C TYR A 56 -8.61 21.35 5.86
N GLU A 57 -9.92 21.45 5.71
CA GLU A 57 -10.83 21.69 6.83
C GLU A 57 -11.25 20.35 7.44
N ASP A 58 -11.26 20.29 8.78
CA ASP A 58 -11.80 19.15 9.55
C ASP A 58 -11.21 17.78 9.19
N LEU A 59 -9.95 17.55 9.57
CA LEU A 59 -9.24 16.29 9.36
C LEU A 59 -9.59 15.25 10.44
N VAL A 60 -9.69 14.01 10.03
CA VAL A 60 -9.69 12.83 10.90
C VAL A 60 -8.29 12.23 10.90
N TYR A 61 -7.73 12.05 12.09
CA TYR A 61 -6.37 11.55 12.29
C TYR A 61 -6.37 10.13 12.82
N ASP A 62 -5.43 9.33 12.34
CA ASP A 62 -5.10 8.01 12.89
C ASP A 62 -3.64 7.69 12.61
N TYR A 63 -3.13 6.60 13.16
CA TYR A 63 -1.77 6.14 12.90
C TYR A 63 -1.70 4.61 12.84
N CYS A 64 -0.70 4.09 12.14
CA CYS A 64 -0.32 2.69 12.25
C CYS A 64 1.14 2.56 12.70
N VAL A 65 1.43 1.51 13.46
CA VAL A 65 2.77 1.23 13.94
C VAL A 65 3.54 0.51 12.84
N LEU A 66 4.59 1.15 12.31
CA LEU A 66 5.49 0.55 11.34
C LEU A 66 6.53 -0.31 12.03
N ARG A 67 7.17 0.24 13.08
CA ARG A 67 8.16 -0.45 13.91
C ARG A 67 7.84 -0.23 15.38
N PRO A 68 7.51 -1.26 16.15
CA PRO A 68 7.20 -1.09 17.58
C PRO A 68 8.46 -0.76 18.42
N LYS A 69 9.64 -1.12 17.93
CA LYS A 69 10.95 -0.79 18.52
C LYS A 69 12.03 -0.80 17.44
N TYR A 70 13.10 -0.04 17.67
CA TYR A 70 14.27 -0.08 16.81
C TYR A 70 15.15 -1.30 17.08
N GLU A 71 15.72 -1.87 16.02
CA GLU A 71 16.61 -3.03 16.09
C GLU A 71 18.01 -2.68 16.61
N ASP A 72 18.43 -1.42 16.42
CA ASP A 72 19.73 -0.89 16.85
C ASP A 72 19.82 -0.57 18.35
N GLY A 73 18.79 -0.89 19.11
CA GLY A 73 18.72 -0.68 20.56
C GLY A 73 18.35 0.74 21.00
N ARG A 74 18.09 1.67 20.08
CA ARG A 74 17.48 2.96 20.43
C ARG A 74 16.10 2.74 21.06
N LYS A 75 15.76 3.59 22.04
CA LYS A 75 14.43 3.55 22.66
C LYS A 75 13.42 4.22 21.75
N GLY A 76 12.29 3.55 21.50
CA GLY A 76 11.21 4.06 20.67
C GLY A 76 10.89 3.15 19.48
N GLY A 77 10.17 3.70 18.53
CA GLY A 77 9.73 3.03 17.31
C GLY A 77 9.35 4.04 16.24
N GLU A 78 8.68 3.58 15.20
CA GLU A 78 8.23 4.39 14.08
C GLU A 78 6.74 4.18 13.83
N ILE A 79 6.02 5.26 13.59
CA ILE A 79 4.62 5.25 13.20
C ILE A 79 4.42 5.92 11.84
N LEU A 80 3.42 5.48 11.10
CA LEU A 80 2.86 6.21 9.96
C LEU A 80 1.68 7.02 10.47
N CYS A 81 1.86 8.32 10.57
CA CYS A 81 0.79 9.27 10.83
C CYS A 81 -0.09 9.39 9.59
N CYS A 82 -1.41 9.42 9.77
CA CYS A 82 -2.38 9.51 8.68
C CYS A 82 -3.44 10.55 8.99
N ALA A 83 -3.86 11.30 7.98
CA ALA A 83 -5.03 12.17 8.06
C ALA A 83 -5.82 12.19 6.76
N ILE A 84 -7.14 12.32 6.87
CA ILE A 84 -8.07 12.39 5.74
C ILE A 84 -9.18 13.40 6.06
N GLU A 85 -9.69 14.11 5.06
CA GLU A 85 -10.84 14.99 5.24
C GLU A 85 -12.07 14.22 5.75
N ARG A 86 -12.69 14.71 6.82
CA ARG A 86 -13.91 14.11 7.39
C ARG A 86 -15.02 13.99 6.35
N LYS A 87 -15.19 15.00 5.51
CA LYS A 87 -16.21 15.01 4.44
C LYS A 87 -16.08 13.82 3.51
N LEU A 88 -14.85 13.50 3.09
CA LEU A 88 -14.59 12.35 2.22
C LEU A 88 -14.90 11.04 2.95
N LEU A 89 -14.47 10.92 4.20
CA LEU A 89 -14.71 9.73 5.01
C LEU A 89 -16.21 9.49 5.24
N VAL A 90 -16.96 10.55 5.58
CA VAL A 90 -18.41 10.49 5.77
C VAL A 90 -19.12 10.06 4.48
N SER A 91 -18.70 10.61 3.31
CA SER A 91 -19.29 10.22 2.03
C SER A 91 -19.16 8.72 1.74
N TYR A 92 -18.03 8.09 2.10
CA TYR A 92 -17.88 6.65 2.00
C TYR A 92 -18.78 5.91 2.98
N ILE A 93 -18.85 6.35 4.24
CA ILE A 93 -19.69 5.71 5.27
C ILE A 93 -21.16 5.73 4.81
N GLU A 94 -21.68 6.88 4.41
CA GLU A 94 -23.04 7.04 3.91
C GLU A 94 -23.34 6.16 2.70
N LEU A 95 -22.36 5.97 1.80
CA LEU A 95 -22.50 5.10 0.63
C LEU A 95 -22.77 3.65 1.02
N PHE A 96 -22.04 3.13 2.03
CA PHE A 96 -22.23 1.77 2.54
C PHE A 96 -23.52 1.65 3.36
N GLU A 97 -23.87 2.65 4.15
CA GLU A 97 -25.15 2.71 4.89
C GLU A 97 -26.34 2.67 3.94
N ASN A 98 -26.31 3.45 2.85
CA ASN A 98 -27.34 3.47 1.81
C ASN A 98 -27.47 2.13 1.05
N ALA A 99 -26.43 1.29 1.09
CA ALA A 99 -26.45 -0.06 0.55
C ALA A 99 -26.79 -1.14 1.62
N GLU A 100 -27.06 -0.74 2.87
CA GLU A 100 -27.31 -1.63 4.02
C GLU A 100 -26.14 -2.58 4.27
N ILE A 101 -24.89 -2.15 4.04
CA ILE A 101 -23.67 -2.88 4.30
C ILE A 101 -22.95 -2.22 5.48
N THR A 102 -22.68 -2.96 6.54
CA THR A 102 -21.95 -2.45 7.71
C THR A 102 -20.45 -2.41 7.44
N LEU A 103 -19.85 -1.22 7.49
CA LEU A 103 -18.39 -1.07 7.46
C LEU A 103 -17.79 -1.52 8.80
N LYS A 104 -16.92 -2.52 8.75
CA LYS A 104 -16.17 -3.05 9.92
C LYS A 104 -14.84 -2.35 10.15
N GLY A 105 -14.39 -1.55 9.20
CA GLY A 105 -13.16 -0.77 9.29
C GLY A 105 -12.83 -0.13 7.95
N ILE A 106 -12.00 0.91 8.04
CA ILE A 106 -11.42 1.62 6.91
C ILE A 106 -9.92 1.52 7.06
N ASP A 107 -9.23 1.25 5.97
CA ASP A 107 -7.78 1.08 5.93
C ASP A 107 -7.19 1.86 4.75
N ILE A 108 -5.87 2.03 4.75
CA ILE A 108 -5.12 2.66 3.67
C ILE A 108 -4.17 1.67 3.02
N SER A 109 -3.83 1.89 1.76
CA SER A 109 -2.98 1.00 0.96
C SER A 109 -1.65 0.66 1.65
N VAL A 110 -0.96 1.64 2.21
CA VAL A 110 0.32 1.45 2.92
C VAL A 110 0.18 0.48 4.08
N ASN A 111 -0.82 0.69 4.96
CA ASN A 111 -1.03 -0.18 6.12
C ASN A 111 -1.46 -1.59 5.70
N ALA A 112 -2.28 -1.70 4.67
CA ALA A 112 -2.68 -2.99 4.12
C ALA A 112 -1.48 -3.79 3.59
N LEU A 113 -0.60 -3.14 2.80
CA LEU A 113 0.63 -3.77 2.32
C LEU A 113 1.58 -4.15 3.46
N GLN A 114 1.81 -3.25 4.44
CA GLN A 114 2.68 -3.56 5.59
C GLN A 114 2.15 -4.76 6.39
N LYS A 115 0.84 -4.87 6.58
CA LYS A 115 0.24 -6.05 7.21
C LYS A 115 0.44 -7.31 6.38
N LEU A 116 0.23 -7.22 5.08
CA LEU A 116 0.41 -8.35 4.18
C LEU A 116 1.86 -8.83 4.15
N THR A 117 2.82 -7.94 3.94
CA THR A 117 4.24 -8.28 3.84
C THR A 117 4.80 -8.85 5.14
N ASN A 118 4.27 -8.43 6.30
CA ASN A 118 4.63 -9.01 7.59
C ASN A 118 4.18 -10.47 7.77
N GLU A 119 3.21 -10.93 7.01
CA GLU A 119 2.77 -12.33 7.01
C GLU A 119 3.53 -13.20 5.99
N LEU A 120 4.31 -12.58 5.10
CA LEU A 120 5.06 -13.27 4.06
C LEU A 120 6.51 -13.54 4.51
N VAL A 121 6.79 -14.81 4.87
CA VAL A 121 8.12 -15.22 5.34
C VAL A 121 9.23 -14.87 4.33
N ASP A 122 8.93 -14.98 3.04
CA ASP A 122 9.88 -14.69 1.96
C ASP A 122 10.25 -13.20 1.84
N MET A 123 9.54 -12.31 2.54
CA MET A 123 9.80 -10.87 2.56
C MET A 123 10.48 -10.41 3.84
N ALA A 124 10.57 -11.28 4.85
CA ALA A 124 11.26 -10.94 6.09
C ALA A 124 12.71 -10.52 5.82
N ASP A 125 13.17 -9.47 6.52
CA ASP A 125 14.54 -8.94 6.47
C ASP A 125 15.03 -8.51 5.06
N LYS A 126 14.12 -8.36 4.09
CA LYS A 126 14.47 -7.94 2.72
C LYS A 126 14.14 -6.46 2.47
N THR A 127 14.87 -5.90 1.52
CA THR A 127 14.64 -4.54 1.01
C THR A 127 14.18 -4.62 -0.45
N TYR A 128 13.00 -4.08 -0.71
CA TYR A 128 12.33 -4.26 -1.99
C TYR A 128 11.36 -3.10 -2.30
N VAL A 129 10.93 -3.05 -3.53
CA VAL A 129 9.82 -2.18 -3.99
C VAL A 129 8.63 -3.06 -4.35
N ILE A 130 7.42 -2.61 -4.03
CA ILE A 130 6.17 -3.15 -4.58
C ILE A 130 5.53 -2.08 -5.45
N SER A 131 5.33 -2.37 -6.73
CA SER A 131 4.63 -1.49 -7.68
C SER A 131 3.29 -2.10 -8.03
N VAL A 132 2.21 -1.37 -7.73
CA VAL A 132 0.84 -1.76 -8.05
C VAL A 132 0.34 -0.87 -9.17
N ILE A 133 0.01 -1.48 -10.30
CA ILE A 133 -0.49 -0.81 -11.50
C ILE A 133 -2.01 -0.96 -11.52
N ASP A 134 -2.72 0.16 -11.53
CA ASP A 134 -4.18 0.21 -11.63
C ASP A 134 -4.60 1.22 -12.70
N GLY A 135 -5.08 0.72 -13.82
CA GLY A 135 -5.35 1.53 -15.00
C GLY A 135 -4.10 2.33 -15.43
N ASN A 136 -4.24 3.64 -15.43
CA ASN A 136 -3.16 4.57 -15.78
C ASN A 136 -2.42 5.13 -14.55
N ASN A 137 -2.45 4.44 -13.42
CA ASN A 137 -1.70 4.84 -12.24
C ASN A 137 -0.76 3.72 -11.80
N VAL A 138 0.40 4.10 -11.30
CA VAL A 138 1.31 3.22 -10.58
C VAL A 138 1.56 3.77 -9.20
N SER A 139 1.33 2.96 -8.19
CA SER A 139 1.68 3.23 -6.80
C SER A 139 2.83 2.33 -6.42
N SER A 140 3.99 2.91 -6.12
CA SER A 140 5.19 2.16 -5.76
C SER A 140 5.58 2.42 -4.31
N TYR A 141 5.84 1.36 -3.58
CA TYR A 141 6.09 1.34 -2.14
C TYR A 141 7.47 0.75 -1.87
N LEU A 142 8.32 1.52 -1.21
CA LEU A 142 9.64 1.08 -0.75
C LEU A 142 9.55 0.50 0.66
N PHE A 143 10.07 -0.71 0.81
CA PHE A 143 10.25 -1.39 2.08
C PHE A 143 11.74 -1.64 2.32
N GLU A 144 12.26 -1.18 3.45
CA GLU A 144 13.63 -1.43 3.90
C GLU A 144 13.60 -2.36 5.12
N ASN A 145 14.27 -3.50 5.01
CA ASN A 145 14.20 -4.56 6.03
C ASN A 145 12.75 -4.95 6.39
N ASN A 146 11.90 -5.11 5.36
CA ASN A 146 10.47 -5.40 5.46
C ASN A 146 9.61 -4.34 6.18
N HIS A 147 10.13 -3.12 6.37
CA HIS A 147 9.36 -2.00 6.93
C HIS A 147 9.11 -0.94 5.86
N TYR A 148 7.88 -0.48 5.77
CA TYR A 148 7.53 0.62 4.87
C TYR A 148 8.36 1.88 5.17
N THR A 149 8.94 2.47 4.14
CA THR A 149 9.78 3.67 4.26
C THR A 149 9.24 4.84 3.46
N PHE A 150 8.78 4.58 2.24
CA PHE A 150 8.34 5.63 1.33
C PHE A 150 7.40 5.08 0.25
N SER A 151 6.53 5.92 -0.28
CA SER A 151 5.76 5.59 -1.47
C SER A 151 5.66 6.77 -2.42
N ASN A 152 5.49 6.44 -3.69
CA ASN A 152 5.25 7.38 -4.77
C ASN A 152 4.04 6.90 -5.59
N ARG A 153 3.18 7.83 -5.98
CA ARG A 153 2.08 7.57 -6.90
C ARG A 153 2.26 8.44 -8.15
N THR A 154 2.34 7.79 -9.29
CA THR A 154 2.56 8.44 -10.58
C THR A 154 1.44 8.05 -11.54
N ARG A 155 0.98 9.02 -12.32
CA ARG A 155 0.11 8.75 -13.46
C ARG A 155 0.97 8.35 -14.65
N LEU A 156 0.60 7.28 -15.30
CA LEU A 156 1.20 6.83 -16.56
C LEU A 156 0.62 7.65 -17.72
N PHE A 157 1.49 8.05 -18.62
CA PHE A 157 1.12 8.80 -19.82
C PHE A 157 1.17 7.95 -21.08
N SER A 158 1.90 6.84 -21.02
CA SER A 158 2.06 5.91 -22.14
C SER A 158 1.00 4.81 -22.11
N ASP A 159 0.64 4.34 -23.29
CA ASP A 159 -0.25 3.19 -23.43
C ASP A 159 0.43 1.92 -22.93
N ARG A 160 -0.35 1.04 -22.28
CA ARG A 160 0.11 -0.23 -21.73
C ARG A 160 0.82 -1.09 -22.78
N GLY A 161 1.89 -1.76 -22.38
CA GLY A 161 2.66 -2.68 -23.23
C GLY A 161 3.58 -2.01 -24.26
N THR A 162 3.56 -0.67 -24.40
CA THR A 162 4.45 0.07 -25.31
C THR A 162 5.87 0.18 -24.73
N TYR A 163 6.84 0.56 -25.59
CA TYR A 163 8.20 0.81 -25.12
C TYR A 163 8.27 1.96 -24.12
N GLU A 164 7.49 3.01 -24.35
CA GLU A 164 7.39 4.17 -23.47
C GLU A 164 6.87 3.78 -22.09
N PHE A 165 5.85 2.91 -22.03
CA PHE A 165 5.34 2.35 -20.78
C PHE A 165 6.44 1.60 -19.99
N ILE A 166 7.25 0.78 -20.69
CA ILE A 166 8.36 0.05 -20.06
C ILE A 166 9.39 1.04 -19.48
N MET A 167 9.68 2.12 -20.20
CA MET A 167 10.60 3.17 -19.73
C MET A 167 10.03 3.95 -18.56
N GLU A 168 8.71 4.20 -18.51
CA GLU A 168 8.05 4.80 -17.34
C GLU A 168 8.17 3.89 -16.11
N MET A 169 7.98 2.59 -16.25
CA MET A 169 8.17 1.62 -15.15
C MET A 169 9.62 1.63 -14.65
N ASN A 170 10.60 1.62 -15.55
CA ASN A 170 12.01 1.70 -15.22
C ASN A 170 12.35 3.01 -14.47
N SER A 171 11.85 4.13 -14.97
CA SER A 171 12.05 5.46 -14.35
C SER A 171 11.46 5.50 -12.94
N ASN A 172 10.28 4.93 -12.73
CA ASN A 172 9.62 4.89 -11.43
C ASN A 172 10.46 4.13 -10.40
N ILE A 173 10.96 2.94 -10.73
CA ILE A 173 11.85 2.17 -9.85
C ILE A 173 13.17 2.89 -9.62
N SER A 174 13.76 3.48 -10.66
CA SER A 174 15.02 4.26 -10.58
C SER A 174 14.89 5.42 -9.58
N GLN A 175 13.77 6.13 -9.58
CA GLN A 175 13.51 7.22 -8.63
C GLN A 175 13.52 6.73 -7.18
N LEU A 176 12.93 5.56 -6.89
CA LEU A 176 12.93 4.98 -5.55
C LEU A 176 14.34 4.53 -5.11
N ILE A 177 15.12 3.97 -6.05
CA ILE A 177 16.53 3.65 -5.79
C ILE A 177 17.33 4.92 -5.46
N GLN A 178 17.13 5.99 -6.22
CA GLN A 178 17.79 7.26 -5.96
C GLN A 178 17.34 7.88 -4.63
N PHE A 179 16.07 7.80 -4.31
CA PHE A 179 15.54 8.25 -3.01
C PHE A 179 16.22 7.51 -1.85
N SER A 180 16.25 6.18 -1.86
CA SER A 180 16.91 5.37 -0.83
C SER A 180 18.39 5.76 -0.68
N LYS A 181 19.12 5.89 -1.79
CA LYS A 181 20.53 6.36 -1.79
C LYS A 181 20.69 7.76 -1.20
N SER A 182 19.78 8.68 -1.52
CA SER A 182 19.83 10.08 -1.01
C SER A 182 19.64 10.18 0.49
N LYS A 183 18.84 9.28 1.04
CA LYS A 183 18.62 9.11 2.49
C LYS A 183 19.81 8.44 3.21
N ARG A 184 20.85 8.04 2.46
CA ARG A 184 22.00 7.28 2.99
C ARG A 184 21.55 5.99 3.70
N SER A 185 20.51 5.34 3.19
CA SER A 185 20.06 4.06 3.69
C SER A 185 21.22 3.06 3.67
N GLN A 186 21.33 2.28 4.73
CA GLN A 186 22.27 1.16 4.79
C GLN A 186 21.75 -0.08 4.01
N TYR A 187 20.51 -0.04 3.58
CA TYR A 187 19.85 -1.11 2.87
C TYR A 187 19.92 -0.90 1.35
N THR A 188 20.06 -2.00 0.62
CA THR A 188 20.09 -1.98 -0.85
C THR A 188 18.81 -2.63 -1.37
N ILE A 189 18.14 -1.99 -2.32
CA ILE A 189 16.98 -2.57 -2.99
C ILE A 189 17.45 -3.74 -3.85
N GLU A 190 16.96 -4.94 -3.57
CA GLU A 190 17.37 -6.17 -4.25
C GLU A 190 16.32 -6.60 -5.28
N THR A 191 15.05 -6.30 -5.03
CA THR A 191 13.94 -6.81 -5.83
C THR A 191 12.87 -5.73 -6.02
N ALA A 192 12.30 -5.68 -7.23
CA ALA A 192 11.05 -4.98 -7.52
C ALA A 192 9.95 -6.01 -7.81
N TYR A 193 8.91 -6.01 -6.99
CA TYR A 193 7.70 -6.81 -7.17
C TYR A 193 6.64 -6.01 -7.90
N PHE A 194 5.93 -6.65 -8.81
CA PHE A 194 4.90 -6.02 -9.61
C PHE A 194 3.54 -6.70 -9.41
N CYS A 195 2.48 -5.87 -9.43
CA CYS A 195 1.09 -6.25 -9.39
C CYS A 195 0.34 -5.54 -10.52
N GLY A 196 -0.51 -6.25 -11.24
CA GLY A 196 -1.36 -5.67 -12.28
C GLY A 196 -0.71 -5.50 -13.65
N LEU A 197 0.40 -6.19 -13.94
CA LEU A 197 0.91 -6.40 -15.29
C LEU A 197 0.26 -7.64 -15.89
N ASP A 198 0.16 -7.69 -17.21
CA ASP A 198 -0.13 -8.93 -17.95
C ASP A 198 1.18 -9.70 -18.30
N ASP A 199 1.05 -10.94 -18.75
CA ASP A 199 2.20 -11.81 -19.03
C ASP A 199 3.19 -11.21 -20.05
N GLU A 200 2.70 -10.46 -21.06
CA GLU A 200 3.54 -9.84 -22.08
C GLU A 200 4.28 -8.62 -21.53
N GLU A 201 3.59 -7.80 -20.73
CA GLU A 201 4.18 -6.65 -20.05
C GLU A 201 5.24 -7.07 -19.03
N GLU A 202 4.96 -8.14 -18.26
CA GLU A 202 5.91 -8.70 -17.29
C GLU A 202 7.24 -9.07 -17.95
N GLN A 203 7.19 -9.82 -19.03
CA GLN A 203 8.41 -10.23 -19.73
C GLN A 203 9.26 -9.03 -20.15
N LYS A 204 8.62 -7.99 -20.69
CA LYS A 204 9.32 -6.78 -21.19
C LYS A 204 9.82 -5.92 -20.03
N VAL A 205 8.96 -5.64 -19.03
CA VAL A 205 9.29 -4.80 -17.87
C VAL A 205 10.39 -5.46 -17.03
N PHE A 206 10.25 -6.75 -16.70
CA PHE A 206 11.23 -7.44 -15.87
C PHE A 206 12.59 -7.54 -16.55
N LYS A 207 12.62 -7.80 -17.85
CA LYS A 207 13.86 -7.80 -18.62
C LYS A 207 14.52 -6.43 -18.59
N ASN A 208 13.76 -5.36 -18.86
CA ASN A 208 14.30 -4.00 -18.91
C ASN A 208 14.86 -3.56 -17.55
N ILE A 209 14.18 -3.85 -16.44
CA ILE A 209 14.62 -3.51 -15.09
C ILE A 209 15.91 -4.25 -14.72
N ARG A 210 15.98 -5.56 -14.98
CA ARG A 210 17.20 -6.34 -14.72
C ARG A 210 18.41 -5.82 -15.49
N GLU A 211 18.22 -5.49 -16.77
CA GLU A 211 19.31 -5.03 -17.65
C GLU A 211 19.78 -3.60 -17.32
N ASN A 212 18.90 -2.71 -16.86
CA ASN A 212 19.22 -1.31 -16.66
C ASN A 212 19.45 -0.88 -15.21
N LEU A 213 18.86 -1.59 -14.22
CA LEU A 213 18.93 -1.22 -12.81
C LEU A 213 19.71 -2.23 -11.95
N ASP A 214 20.09 -3.39 -12.51
CA ASP A 214 20.83 -4.44 -11.83
C ASP A 214 20.13 -4.94 -10.53
N ILE A 215 18.79 -5.01 -10.58
CA ILE A 215 17.96 -5.57 -9.52
C ILE A 215 17.03 -6.65 -10.10
N GLU A 216 16.59 -7.57 -9.25
CA GLU A 216 15.61 -8.55 -9.66
C GLU A 216 14.24 -7.90 -9.87
N ALA A 217 13.52 -8.28 -10.93
CA ALA A 217 12.13 -7.89 -11.16
C ALA A 217 11.28 -9.14 -11.35
N LYS A 218 10.14 -9.19 -10.64
CA LYS A 218 9.23 -10.33 -10.67
C LYS A 218 7.83 -9.97 -10.19
N GLU A 219 6.89 -10.84 -10.48
CA GLU A 219 5.54 -10.78 -9.95
C GLU A 219 5.54 -10.87 -8.42
N PHE A 220 4.55 -10.22 -7.79
CA PHE A 220 4.35 -10.34 -6.35
C PHE A 220 3.97 -11.78 -5.98
N PRO A 221 4.66 -12.42 -5.02
CA PRO A 221 4.56 -13.86 -4.81
C PRO A 221 3.19 -14.27 -4.25
N ASN A 222 2.67 -15.39 -4.72
CA ASN A 222 1.57 -16.07 -4.08
C ASN A 222 1.98 -16.63 -2.71
N SER A 223 1.05 -16.64 -1.76
CA SER A 223 1.29 -17.13 -0.41
C SER A 223 0.48 -18.38 -0.09
N LYS A 224 1.15 -19.38 0.52
CA LYS A 224 0.51 -20.57 1.05
C LYS A 224 -0.31 -20.33 2.32
N ILE A 225 -0.20 -19.15 2.93
CA ILE A 225 -0.92 -18.77 4.16
C ILE A 225 -2.35 -18.32 3.85
N ILE A 226 -2.62 -17.95 2.59
CA ILE A 226 -3.95 -17.49 2.18
C ILE A 226 -4.77 -18.69 1.75
N TYR A 227 -5.77 -19.02 2.54
CA TYR A 227 -6.73 -20.09 2.24
C TYR A 227 -7.94 -19.54 1.51
N ILE A 228 -8.19 -20.09 0.33
CA ILE A 228 -9.43 -19.85 -0.42
C ILE A 228 -10.41 -20.97 -0.08
N THR A 229 -11.54 -20.57 0.52
CA THR A 229 -12.58 -21.52 0.97
C THR A 229 -13.33 -22.14 -0.20
N ASP A 230 -13.44 -21.43 -1.32
CA ASP A 230 -14.04 -21.93 -2.56
C ASP A 230 -12.97 -22.57 -3.46
N LYS A 231 -12.84 -23.88 -3.37
CA LYS A 231 -11.88 -24.65 -4.16
C LYS A 231 -12.05 -24.51 -5.68
N SER A 232 -13.24 -24.14 -6.16
CA SER A 232 -13.48 -23.91 -7.59
C SER A 232 -12.74 -22.65 -8.10
N ARG A 233 -12.44 -21.71 -7.22
CA ARG A 233 -11.73 -20.46 -7.51
C ARG A 233 -10.25 -20.48 -7.13
N GLU A 234 -9.80 -21.51 -6.41
CA GLU A 234 -8.42 -21.60 -5.90
C GLU A 234 -7.36 -21.49 -7.01
N LYS A 235 -7.64 -22.09 -8.18
CA LYS A 235 -6.70 -22.06 -9.33
C LYS A 235 -6.68 -20.71 -10.07
N ALA A 236 -7.71 -19.90 -9.92
CA ALA A 236 -7.84 -18.60 -10.58
C ALA A 236 -7.40 -17.43 -9.68
N PHE A 237 -7.12 -17.69 -8.39
CA PHE A 237 -6.70 -16.66 -7.46
C PHE A 237 -5.20 -16.43 -7.57
N GLN A 238 -4.84 -15.19 -7.85
CA GLN A 238 -3.47 -14.70 -7.80
C GLN A 238 -3.40 -13.59 -6.77
N LEU A 239 -2.47 -13.67 -5.82
CA LEU A 239 -2.37 -12.69 -4.74
C LEU A 239 -2.02 -11.29 -5.26
N HIS A 240 -1.23 -11.21 -6.33
CA HIS A 240 -0.83 -9.95 -6.93
C HIS A 240 -2.00 -9.09 -7.42
N ASP A 241 -3.15 -9.71 -7.76
CA ASP A 241 -4.39 -8.99 -8.14
C ASP A 241 -5.12 -8.39 -6.94
N TYR A 242 -4.83 -8.86 -5.72
CA TYR A 242 -5.63 -8.57 -4.51
C TYR A 242 -4.80 -8.12 -3.32
N VAL A 243 -3.57 -7.65 -3.51
CA VAL A 243 -2.65 -7.31 -2.41
C VAL A 243 -3.25 -6.35 -1.39
N PHE A 244 -3.92 -5.31 -1.84
CA PHE A 244 -4.57 -4.34 -0.95
C PHE A 244 -5.78 -4.96 -0.25
N THR A 245 -6.61 -5.68 -0.97
CA THR A 245 -7.83 -6.31 -0.44
C THR A 245 -7.48 -7.34 0.63
N VAL A 246 -6.51 -8.21 0.36
CA VAL A 246 -6.04 -9.22 1.31
C VAL A 246 -5.41 -8.56 2.52
N GLY A 247 -4.51 -7.58 2.31
CA GLY A 247 -3.90 -6.83 3.41
C GLY A 247 -4.93 -6.12 4.29
N CYS A 248 -5.98 -5.54 3.71
CA CYS A 248 -7.07 -4.90 4.45
C CYS A 248 -7.86 -5.89 5.33
N LEU A 249 -7.93 -7.16 4.95
CA LEU A 249 -8.63 -8.20 5.72
C LEU A 249 -7.81 -8.74 6.90
N ILE A 250 -6.48 -8.57 6.91
CA ILE A 250 -5.63 -8.97 8.03
C ILE A 250 -5.96 -8.11 9.25
N ARG A 251 -6.24 -8.78 10.38
CA ARG A 251 -6.55 -8.13 11.65
C ARG A 251 -5.32 -8.15 12.54
N LYS A 252 -4.89 -6.97 12.96
CA LYS A 252 -3.86 -6.77 14.00
C LYS A 252 -4.39 -5.82 15.05
#